data_643818160e940e8ef668ff61447ba2e0
#
_entry.id   643818160e940e8ef668ff61447ba2e0
#
_cell.length_a   1.000
_cell.length_b   1.000
_cell.length_c   1.000
_cell.angle_alpha   90.00
_cell.angle_beta   90.00
_cell.angle_gamma   90.00
#
_symmetry.space_group_name_H-M   'P 1'
#
loop_
_entity.id
_entity.type
_entity.pdbx_description
1 polymer ?
#
loop_
_entity_poly.entity_id
_entity_poly.type
_entity_poly.pdbx_seq_one_letter_code
_entity_poly.pdbx_strand_id
1 'polypeptide(L)'
;VLTGLQRDISAGFGIQWPRRSLWNRNYSETRLPGVPSMILELLSHQNFADLKLGHNPRFKFTVARSVYKSILKYTATMHGTDYVVQPLPVSNFSIAEGSKKNTFRLSWQAVDDPLEPTAKAREYIVYTRLGHGGFDNGTLVRDTKYTFEAEPGLVYSFKVTAVNRGGESFPSEILSAYKAKKSKGTVLIVNAFDRLSGPATIESNFIQGFDLKTDPGIPYISTPAYCGAQQSFDRSRIGRETKDGLGYSGSELEGMLIAGNTFDYPFIHGKAIQSAGGYSFVSCSDEAVENGFVRLTDYPVTDLIMGAEKQAFSPIMQQLITDYCRRGGNILVSGSYIGSNMNSPSALGFTENILKYSFGGSMGGKTSGTIYGANTHFTIPCTVNEKTYAVPAPDCLTPVAPAYSTFIYTPGNYSAGIAYKGNYRTFVLGFPFESIEGVQQRTRIMSAILGFFGSK
;
A
#
# COMPACT_ATOMS: atom_id res chain seq x y z
N VAL A 1 -24.34 9.95 -17.63
CA VAL A 1 -23.47 8.88 -17.12
C VAL A 1 -22.55 8.34 -18.21
N LEU A 2 -23.08 7.82 -19.35
CA LEU A 2 -22.25 7.20 -20.40
C LEU A 2 -21.11 8.10 -20.89
N THR A 3 -21.38 9.38 -21.17
CA THR A 3 -20.36 10.36 -21.61
C THR A 3 -19.32 10.63 -20.52
N GLY A 4 -19.77 10.73 -19.26
CA GLY A 4 -18.88 10.91 -18.12
C GLY A 4 -17.91 9.72 -17.95
N LEU A 5 -18.44 8.50 -17.96
CA LEU A 5 -17.64 7.27 -17.89
C LEU A 5 -16.63 7.17 -19.04
N GLN A 6 -17.07 7.41 -20.29
CA GLN A 6 -16.18 7.37 -21.42
C GLN A 6 -15.00 8.35 -21.27
N ARG A 7 -15.27 9.60 -20.89
CA ARG A 7 -14.25 10.62 -20.64
C ARG A 7 -13.30 10.23 -19.54
N ASP A 8 -13.84 9.88 -18.37
CA ASP A 8 -13.04 9.68 -17.16
C ASP A 8 -12.20 8.39 -17.24
N ILE A 9 -12.76 7.31 -17.80
CA ILE A 9 -12.01 6.07 -18.02
C ILE A 9 -10.93 6.27 -19.08
N SER A 10 -11.26 6.91 -20.22
CA SER A 10 -10.28 7.16 -21.27
C SER A 10 -9.12 8.01 -20.75
N ALA A 11 -9.39 9.06 -20.00
CA ALA A 11 -8.36 9.92 -19.42
C ALA A 11 -7.53 9.19 -18.35
N GLY A 12 -8.18 8.43 -17.46
CA GLY A 12 -7.50 7.75 -16.36
C GLY A 12 -6.65 6.55 -16.75
N PHE A 13 -6.95 5.89 -17.87
CA PHE A 13 -6.28 4.66 -18.31
C PHE A 13 -5.58 4.78 -19.67
N GLY A 14 -5.65 5.94 -20.32
CA GLY A 14 -5.03 6.15 -21.63
C GLY A 14 -5.60 5.27 -22.74
N ILE A 15 -6.86 4.85 -22.63
CA ILE A 15 -7.54 3.96 -23.58
C ILE A 15 -8.75 4.64 -24.21
N GLN A 16 -9.08 4.26 -25.42
CA GLN A 16 -10.33 4.66 -26.05
C GLN A 16 -11.47 3.78 -25.52
N TRP A 17 -12.19 4.27 -24.51
CA TRP A 17 -13.31 3.52 -23.95
C TRP A 17 -14.52 3.56 -24.86
N PRO A 18 -14.98 2.42 -25.42
CA PRO A 18 -16.16 2.38 -26.27
C PRO A 18 -17.44 2.51 -25.44
N ARG A 19 -18.50 2.94 -26.09
CA ARG A 19 -19.85 2.91 -25.50
C ARG A 19 -20.84 2.33 -26.48
N ARG A 20 -21.82 1.61 -25.97
CA ARG A 20 -23.00 1.18 -26.73
C ARG A 20 -24.04 2.28 -26.78
N SER A 21 -25.03 2.13 -27.65
CA SER A 21 -26.21 2.98 -27.69
C SER A 21 -27.04 2.86 -26.42
N LEU A 22 -27.69 3.94 -26.04
CA LEU A 22 -28.68 3.91 -24.97
C LEU A 22 -29.89 3.10 -25.42
N TRP A 23 -30.31 2.13 -24.61
CA TRP A 23 -31.47 1.30 -24.88
C TRP A 23 -32.62 1.72 -23.99
N ASN A 24 -33.76 2.03 -24.60
CA ASN A 24 -35.02 2.23 -23.89
C ASN A 24 -35.85 0.95 -23.99
N ARG A 25 -35.80 0.14 -22.94
CA ARG A 25 -36.52 -1.13 -22.86
C ARG A 25 -37.26 -1.26 -21.53
N ASN A 26 -38.24 -2.15 -21.51
CA ASN A 26 -39.10 -2.37 -20.37
C ASN A 26 -38.47 -3.35 -19.37
N TYR A 27 -37.49 -2.87 -18.60
CA TYR A 27 -36.91 -3.59 -17.47
C TYR A 27 -37.60 -3.20 -16.17
N SER A 28 -37.85 -4.16 -15.28
CA SER A 28 -38.49 -3.94 -13.99
C SER A 28 -37.71 -2.96 -13.13
N GLU A 29 -36.37 -3.05 -13.13
CA GLU A 29 -35.44 -2.22 -12.37
C GLU A 29 -35.48 -0.74 -12.75
N THR A 30 -35.91 -0.43 -13.97
CA THR A 30 -36.02 0.97 -14.45
C THR A 30 -37.46 1.45 -14.54
N ARG A 31 -38.45 0.55 -14.61
CA ARG A 31 -39.86 0.89 -14.74
C ARG A 31 -40.58 1.06 -13.40
N LEU A 32 -40.24 0.26 -12.40
CA LEU A 32 -40.92 0.25 -11.10
C LEU A 32 -40.56 1.42 -10.17
N PRO A 33 -39.28 1.90 -10.13
CA PRO A 33 -38.93 3.02 -9.27
C PRO A 33 -39.69 4.30 -9.68
N GLY A 34 -40.16 5.06 -8.69
CA GLY A 34 -40.77 6.37 -8.88
C GLY A 34 -39.79 7.52 -9.10
N VAL A 35 -38.51 7.20 -9.45
CA VAL A 35 -37.43 8.14 -9.69
C VAL A 35 -36.71 7.80 -10.99
N PRO A 36 -36.01 8.75 -11.62
CA PRO A 36 -35.15 8.44 -12.79
C PRO A 36 -34.18 7.32 -12.49
N SER A 37 -34.24 6.26 -13.29
CA SER A 37 -33.50 5.03 -13.08
C SER A 37 -32.77 4.59 -14.34
N MET A 38 -31.65 3.89 -14.18
CA MET A 38 -30.89 3.30 -15.29
C MET A 38 -30.20 2.02 -14.83
N ILE A 39 -29.96 1.13 -15.78
CA ILE A 39 -29.04 -0.01 -15.63
C ILE A 39 -27.73 0.36 -16.31
N LEU A 40 -26.62 0.19 -15.61
CA LEU A 40 -25.27 0.36 -16.14
C LEU A 40 -24.64 -1.01 -16.40
N GLU A 41 -24.52 -1.37 -17.67
CA GLU A 41 -23.78 -2.56 -18.11
C GLU A 41 -22.35 -2.12 -18.49
N LEU A 42 -21.40 -2.38 -17.62
CA LEU A 42 -20.05 -1.83 -17.72
C LEU A 42 -19.05 -2.79 -18.37
N LEU A 43 -19.03 -4.05 -17.93
CA LEU A 43 -18.06 -5.08 -18.27
C LEU A 43 -18.76 -6.43 -18.46
N SER A 44 -18.11 -7.34 -19.17
CA SER A 44 -18.54 -8.73 -19.26
C SER A 44 -17.71 -9.64 -18.37
N HIS A 45 -18.37 -10.40 -17.49
CA HIS A 45 -17.72 -11.41 -16.65
C HIS A 45 -17.17 -12.61 -17.42
N GLN A 46 -17.42 -12.71 -18.72
CA GLN A 46 -16.90 -13.74 -19.61
C GLN A 46 -15.74 -13.24 -20.49
N ASN A 47 -15.35 -11.96 -20.35
CA ASN A 47 -14.30 -11.36 -21.13
C ASN A 47 -13.07 -11.08 -20.23
N PHE A 48 -11.96 -11.73 -20.54
CA PHE A 48 -10.74 -11.57 -19.77
C PHE A 48 -10.20 -10.13 -19.77
N ALA A 49 -10.26 -9.43 -20.91
CA ALA A 49 -9.82 -8.02 -20.99
C ALA A 49 -10.67 -7.11 -20.09
N ASP A 50 -11.98 -7.33 -20.04
CA ASP A 50 -12.89 -6.60 -19.18
C ASP A 50 -12.60 -6.89 -17.68
N LEU A 51 -12.37 -8.16 -17.33
CA LEU A 51 -12.13 -8.55 -15.95
C LEU A 51 -10.79 -8.08 -15.43
N LYS A 52 -9.75 -7.92 -16.27
CA LYS A 52 -8.50 -7.28 -15.84
C LYS A 52 -8.75 -5.87 -15.28
N LEU A 53 -9.64 -5.12 -15.93
CA LEU A 53 -10.08 -3.80 -15.46
C LEU A 53 -11.02 -3.94 -14.24
N GLY A 54 -11.98 -4.86 -14.29
CA GLY A 54 -12.94 -5.10 -13.21
C GLY A 54 -12.30 -5.48 -11.87
N HIS A 55 -11.14 -6.12 -11.90
CA HIS A 55 -10.36 -6.44 -10.69
C HIS A 55 -9.40 -5.32 -10.26
N ASN A 56 -9.19 -4.30 -11.09
CA ASN A 56 -8.31 -3.20 -10.76
C ASN A 56 -8.99 -2.19 -9.80
N PRO A 57 -8.50 -1.98 -8.58
CA PRO A 57 -9.11 -1.05 -7.62
C PRO A 57 -9.17 0.39 -8.12
N ARG A 58 -8.16 0.85 -8.88
CA ARG A 58 -8.14 2.18 -9.49
C ARG A 58 -9.26 2.34 -10.54
N PHE A 59 -9.53 1.29 -11.31
CA PHE A 59 -10.64 1.29 -12.25
C PHE A 59 -11.99 1.39 -11.53
N LYS A 60 -12.18 0.61 -10.47
CA LYS A 60 -13.39 0.65 -9.63
C LYS A 60 -13.63 2.05 -9.06
N PHE A 61 -12.58 2.69 -8.53
CA PHE A 61 -12.65 4.06 -8.02
C PHE A 61 -13.02 5.07 -9.11
N THR A 62 -12.36 4.99 -10.29
CA THR A 62 -12.62 5.88 -11.43
C THR A 62 -14.07 5.78 -11.90
N VAL A 63 -14.59 4.55 -12.03
CA VAL A 63 -15.99 4.31 -12.41
C VAL A 63 -16.95 4.88 -11.37
N ALA A 64 -16.75 4.54 -10.09
CA ALA A 64 -17.61 5.02 -8.99
C ALA A 64 -17.64 6.55 -8.93
N ARG A 65 -16.46 7.20 -9.02
CA ARG A 65 -16.36 8.67 -9.04
C ARG A 65 -17.04 9.29 -10.27
N SER A 66 -16.92 8.67 -11.45
CA SER A 66 -17.55 9.16 -12.67
C SER A 66 -19.08 9.05 -12.63
N VAL A 67 -19.60 7.94 -12.08
CA VAL A 67 -21.04 7.76 -11.84
C VAL A 67 -21.55 8.81 -10.86
N TYR A 68 -20.87 8.97 -9.72
CA TYR A 68 -21.19 9.99 -8.72
C TYR A 68 -21.25 11.40 -9.32
N LYS A 69 -20.20 11.82 -10.06
CA LYS A 69 -20.17 13.13 -10.73
C LYS A 69 -21.33 13.30 -11.70
N SER A 70 -21.67 12.26 -12.44
CA SER A 70 -22.76 12.29 -13.43
C SER A 70 -24.13 12.41 -12.78
N ILE A 71 -24.37 11.70 -11.67
CA ILE A 71 -25.62 11.80 -10.88
C ILE A 71 -25.74 13.19 -10.28
N LEU A 72 -24.66 13.70 -9.67
CA LEU A 72 -24.63 15.03 -9.06
C LEU A 72 -24.96 16.13 -10.08
N LYS A 73 -24.34 16.09 -11.28
CA LYS A 73 -24.62 17.03 -12.37
C LYS A 73 -26.06 16.95 -12.88
N TYR A 74 -26.57 15.73 -13.04
CA TYR A 74 -27.96 15.52 -13.43
C TYR A 74 -28.92 16.12 -12.41
N THR A 75 -28.76 15.82 -11.13
CA THR A 75 -29.61 16.32 -10.05
C THR A 75 -29.58 17.85 -9.98
N ALA A 76 -28.39 18.44 -10.03
CA ALA A 76 -28.22 19.90 -10.04
C ALA A 76 -28.95 20.56 -11.23
N THR A 77 -28.81 19.97 -12.43
CA THR A 77 -29.54 20.46 -13.63
C THR A 77 -31.03 20.38 -13.46
N MET A 78 -31.57 19.28 -12.92
CA MET A 78 -33.00 19.08 -12.72
C MET A 78 -33.59 20.07 -11.69
N HIS A 79 -32.80 20.51 -10.72
CA HIS A 79 -33.24 21.44 -9.68
C HIS A 79 -32.81 22.90 -9.93
N GLY A 80 -32.12 23.17 -11.03
CA GLY A 80 -31.60 24.52 -11.34
C GLY A 80 -30.60 25.05 -10.32
N THR A 81 -29.79 24.15 -9.74
CA THR A 81 -28.77 24.47 -8.72
C THR A 81 -27.37 24.28 -9.23
N ASP A 82 -26.41 24.95 -8.61
CA ASP A 82 -24.99 24.67 -8.83
C ASP A 82 -24.59 23.35 -8.17
N TYR A 83 -23.54 22.70 -8.70
CA TYR A 83 -22.95 21.53 -8.10
C TYR A 83 -21.48 21.78 -7.73
N VAL A 84 -21.03 21.07 -6.69
CA VAL A 84 -19.63 21.00 -6.27
C VAL A 84 -19.28 19.53 -6.03
N VAL A 85 -18.23 19.06 -6.67
CA VAL A 85 -17.74 17.69 -6.48
C VAL A 85 -16.83 17.65 -5.26
N GLN A 86 -16.93 16.59 -4.47
CA GLN A 86 -16.01 16.35 -3.34
C GLN A 86 -14.55 16.30 -3.79
N PRO A 87 -13.58 16.76 -2.97
CA PRO A 87 -12.17 16.77 -3.32
C PRO A 87 -11.58 15.36 -3.54
N LEU A 88 -10.37 15.30 -4.10
CA LEU A 88 -9.51 14.13 -4.02
C LEU A 88 -8.83 14.05 -2.64
N PRO A 89 -8.35 12.85 -2.22
CA PRO A 89 -7.52 12.72 -1.02
C PRO A 89 -6.30 13.62 -1.06
N VAL A 90 -5.79 13.99 0.11
CA VAL A 90 -4.53 14.74 0.24
C VAL A 90 -3.33 13.88 -0.14
N SER A 91 -2.20 14.53 -0.46
CA SER A 91 -0.91 13.88 -0.74
C SER A 91 0.18 14.42 0.17
N ASN A 92 1.38 13.84 0.09
CA ASN A 92 2.57 14.26 0.85
C ASN A 92 2.31 14.36 2.35
N PHE A 93 1.50 13.44 2.88
CA PHE A 93 1.16 13.45 4.30
C PHE A 93 2.40 13.10 5.13
N SER A 94 2.67 13.89 6.15
CA SER A 94 3.84 13.71 7.00
C SER A 94 3.60 14.18 8.42
N ILE A 95 4.27 13.51 9.37
CA ILE A 95 4.32 13.88 10.77
C ILE A 95 5.78 14.13 11.15
N ALA A 96 6.04 15.27 11.75
CA ALA A 96 7.33 15.63 12.31
C ALA A 96 7.20 15.99 13.80
N GLU A 97 8.32 16.00 14.51
CA GLU A 97 8.32 16.59 15.86
C GLU A 97 7.97 18.07 15.79
N GLY A 98 7.07 18.54 16.64
CA GLY A 98 6.70 19.94 16.69
C GLY A 98 7.76 20.81 17.39
N SER A 99 7.66 22.12 17.21
CA SER A 99 8.58 23.08 17.84
C SER A 99 8.43 23.19 19.36
N LYS A 100 7.24 22.87 19.88
CA LYS A 100 6.98 22.82 21.32
C LYS A 100 7.22 21.40 21.84
N LYS A 101 7.59 21.29 23.13
CA LYS A 101 7.75 19.99 23.79
C LYS A 101 6.43 19.19 23.70
N ASN A 102 6.55 17.91 23.43
CA ASN A 102 5.43 16.97 23.33
C ASN A 102 4.38 17.34 22.29
N THR A 103 4.78 17.97 21.19
CA THR A 103 3.88 18.20 20.06
C THR A 103 4.35 17.47 18.81
N PHE A 104 3.40 17.13 17.95
CA PHE A 104 3.63 16.69 16.58
C PHE A 104 3.09 17.74 15.61
N ARG A 105 3.80 17.94 14.51
CA ARG A 105 3.35 18.76 13.39
C ARG A 105 2.98 17.83 12.24
N LEU A 106 1.70 17.81 11.90
CA LEU A 106 1.17 17.16 10.72
C LEU A 106 1.21 18.14 9.56
N SER A 107 1.52 17.67 8.35
CA SER A 107 1.53 18.47 7.12
C SER A 107 1.09 17.62 5.95
N TRP A 108 0.39 18.22 4.99
CA TRP A 108 -0.10 17.56 3.77
C TRP A 108 -0.26 18.56 2.63
N GLN A 109 -0.65 18.08 1.45
CA GLN A 109 -0.95 18.92 0.29
C GLN A 109 -2.33 18.60 -0.28
N ALA A 110 -3.02 19.61 -0.75
CA ALA A 110 -4.24 19.42 -1.54
C ALA A 110 -3.91 18.83 -2.90
N VAL A 111 -4.81 18.00 -3.42
CA VAL A 111 -4.73 17.43 -4.78
C VAL A 111 -5.84 18.02 -5.63
N ASP A 112 -5.47 18.64 -6.75
CA ASP A 112 -6.43 19.12 -7.74
C ASP A 112 -6.92 17.96 -8.63
N ASP A 113 -8.23 17.94 -8.93
CA ASP A 113 -8.80 17.01 -9.91
C ASP A 113 -8.77 17.66 -11.30
N PRO A 114 -7.92 17.20 -12.24
CA PRO A 114 -7.81 17.80 -13.56
C PRO A 114 -9.07 17.64 -14.42
N LEU A 115 -9.95 16.69 -14.06
CA LEU A 115 -11.20 16.41 -14.75
C LEU A 115 -12.40 17.11 -14.11
N GLU A 116 -12.20 17.79 -12.95
CA GLU A 116 -13.31 18.39 -12.20
C GLU A 116 -12.88 19.64 -11.42
N PRO A 117 -12.92 20.82 -12.05
CA PRO A 117 -12.46 22.08 -11.44
C PRO A 117 -13.21 22.49 -10.16
N THR A 118 -14.43 21.94 -9.93
CA THR A 118 -15.21 22.25 -8.71
C THR A 118 -14.70 21.49 -7.49
N ALA A 119 -13.87 20.43 -7.68
CA ALA A 119 -13.43 19.53 -6.63
C ALA A 119 -12.24 20.07 -5.80
N LYS A 120 -12.11 21.40 -5.67
CA LYS A 120 -11.04 21.99 -4.87
C LYS A 120 -11.28 21.86 -3.38
N ALA A 121 -10.26 21.40 -2.64
CA ALA A 121 -10.28 21.41 -1.19
C ALA A 121 -10.38 22.84 -0.64
N ARG A 122 -11.13 23.02 0.44
CA ARG A 122 -11.29 24.29 1.16
C ARG A 122 -10.88 24.20 2.61
N GLU A 123 -11.11 23.04 3.20
CA GLU A 123 -10.84 22.71 4.58
C GLU A 123 -10.43 21.24 4.64
N TYR A 124 -9.99 20.78 5.79
CA TYR A 124 -9.53 19.41 6.04
C TYR A 124 -10.08 18.93 7.38
N ILE A 125 -10.24 17.62 7.53
CA ILE A 125 -10.54 17.01 8.81
C ILE A 125 -9.37 16.10 9.18
N VAL A 126 -8.80 16.32 10.35
CA VAL A 126 -7.77 15.47 10.95
C VAL A 126 -8.44 14.54 11.94
N TYR A 127 -8.43 13.26 11.65
CA TYR A 127 -8.91 12.21 12.56
C TYR A 127 -7.75 11.66 13.37
N THR A 128 -7.97 11.48 14.66
CA THR A 128 -6.97 10.96 15.60
C THR A 128 -7.43 9.63 16.20
N ARG A 129 -6.50 8.69 16.32
CA ARG A 129 -6.71 7.42 17.01
C ARG A 129 -5.64 7.21 18.06
N LEU A 130 -6.05 6.80 19.26
CA LEU A 130 -5.16 6.42 20.35
C LEU A 130 -5.00 4.91 20.40
N GLY A 131 -3.77 4.44 20.25
CA GLY A 131 -3.44 3.01 20.27
C GLY A 131 -4.27 2.18 19.31
N HIS A 132 -4.90 1.13 19.82
CA HIS A 132 -5.79 0.22 19.06
C HIS A 132 -7.27 0.66 19.03
N GLY A 133 -7.59 1.85 19.50
CA GLY A 133 -8.96 2.37 19.52
C GLY A 133 -9.51 2.68 18.11
N GLY A 134 -10.71 3.24 18.07
CA GLY A 134 -11.28 3.85 16.86
C GLY A 134 -10.73 5.25 16.63
N PHE A 135 -10.92 5.77 15.42
CA PHE A 135 -10.71 7.18 15.14
C PHE A 135 -11.83 8.01 15.81
N ASP A 136 -11.46 9.20 16.24
CA ASP A 136 -12.40 10.21 16.77
C ASP A 136 -13.31 10.79 15.66
N ASN A 137 -14.11 11.79 16.00
CA ASN A 137 -15.00 12.49 15.06
C ASN A 137 -14.27 13.53 14.21
N GLY A 138 -12.95 13.66 14.36
CA GLY A 138 -12.09 14.56 13.61
C GLY A 138 -12.12 16.01 14.05
N THR A 139 -11.05 16.71 13.74
CA THR A 139 -10.86 18.15 13.98
C THR A 139 -10.82 18.88 12.65
N LEU A 140 -11.69 19.88 12.46
CA LEU A 140 -11.72 20.71 11.26
C LEU A 140 -10.52 21.67 11.26
N VAL A 141 -9.78 21.69 10.15
CA VAL A 141 -8.56 22.49 9.96
C VAL A 141 -8.66 23.25 8.62
N ARG A 142 -8.31 24.53 8.62
CA ARG A 142 -8.35 25.39 7.41
C ARG A 142 -7.01 25.51 6.69
N ASP A 143 -5.93 25.06 7.32
CA ASP A 143 -4.58 25.04 6.77
C ASP A 143 -4.19 23.62 6.38
N THR A 144 -3.14 23.46 5.61
CA THR A 144 -2.49 22.18 5.27
C THR A 144 -1.48 21.73 6.33
N LYS A 145 -1.61 22.25 7.55
CA LYS A 145 -0.79 21.93 8.72
C LYS A 145 -1.64 21.89 9.97
N TYR A 146 -1.29 20.99 10.86
CA TYR A 146 -1.94 20.86 12.17
C TYR A 146 -0.90 20.54 13.24
N THR A 147 -1.02 21.17 14.40
CA THR A 147 -0.18 20.87 15.56
C THR A 147 -0.99 20.12 16.60
N PHE A 148 -0.55 18.92 16.94
CA PHE A 148 -1.18 18.03 17.90
C PHE A 148 -0.35 17.95 19.17
N GLU A 149 -0.99 18.12 20.33
CA GLU A 149 -0.36 17.93 21.66
C GLU A 149 -0.46 16.45 22.06
N ALA A 150 0.69 15.81 22.24
CA ALA A 150 0.78 14.39 22.52
C ALA A 150 1.18 14.12 23.97
N GLU A 151 0.58 13.12 24.58
CA GLU A 151 1.03 12.58 25.86
C GLU A 151 2.19 11.60 25.62
N PRO A 152 3.37 11.81 26.25
CA PRO A 152 4.51 10.89 26.11
C PRO A 152 4.20 9.50 26.65
N GLY A 153 4.54 8.48 25.84
CA GLY A 153 4.27 7.08 26.17
C GLY A 153 3.10 6.48 25.41
N LEU A 154 2.30 7.31 24.73
CA LEU A 154 1.16 6.87 23.92
C LEU A 154 1.47 6.94 22.42
N VAL A 155 0.96 5.97 21.66
CA VAL A 155 1.02 5.98 20.18
C VAL A 155 -0.26 6.59 19.66
N TYR A 156 -0.12 7.58 18.80
CA TYR A 156 -1.22 8.22 18.08
C TYR A 156 -1.14 7.88 16.60
N SER A 157 -2.29 7.69 15.98
CA SER A 157 -2.40 7.55 14.53
C SER A 157 -3.32 8.62 13.98
N PHE A 158 -3.02 9.08 12.76
CA PHE A 158 -3.73 10.17 12.11
C PHE A 158 -4.05 9.80 10.67
N LYS A 159 -5.20 10.25 10.19
CA LYS A 159 -5.56 10.32 8.78
C LYS A 159 -6.20 11.66 8.50
N VAL A 160 -6.07 12.13 7.28
CA VAL A 160 -6.57 13.44 6.86
C VAL A 160 -7.51 13.28 5.67
N THR A 161 -8.61 14.00 5.67
CA THR A 161 -9.51 14.13 4.53
C THR A 161 -9.58 15.58 4.08
N ALA A 162 -9.79 15.78 2.79
CA ALA A 162 -10.05 17.10 2.21
C ALA A 162 -11.57 17.33 2.12
N VAL A 163 -12.02 18.56 2.39
CA VAL A 163 -13.42 18.92 2.46
C VAL A 163 -13.72 20.16 1.61
N ASN A 164 -14.89 20.17 0.99
CA ASN A 164 -15.52 21.33 0.39
C ASN A 164 -17.05 21.25 0.52
N ARG A 165 -17.80 22.17 -0.12
CA ARG A 165 -19.27 22.14 -0.10
C ARG A 165 -19.89 20.88 -0.74
N GLY A 166 -19.14 20.17 -1.57
CA GLY A 166 -19.57 18.92 -2.23
C GLY A 166 -19.38 17.67 -1.35
N GLY A 167 -18.69 17.80 -0.24
CA GLY A 167 -18.47 16.70 0.71
C GLY A 167 -17.02 16.49 1.08
N GLU A 168 -16.76 15.33 1.65
CA GLU A 168 -15.47 14.87 2.18
C GLU A 168 -14.83 13.83 1.27
N SER A 169 -13.52 13.93 1.06
CA SER A 169 -12.74 12.97 0.26
C SER A 169 -12.61 11.61 0.95
N PHE A 170 -12.13 10.60 0.22
CA PHE A 170 -11.48 9.46 0.86
C PHE A 170 -10.31 9.95 1.73
N PRO A 171 -9.94 9.20 2.80
CA PRO A 171 -8.83 9.58 3.65
C PRO A 171 -7.47 9.40 2.96
N SER A 172 -6.45 10.09 3.52
CA SER A 172 -5.05 9.76 3.32
C SER A 172 -4.74 8.36 3.85
N GLU A 173 -3.51 7.90 3.64
CA GLU A 173 -2.92 6.83 4.43
C GLU A 173 -2.96 7.15 5.93
N ILE A 174 -2.78 6.14 6.78
CA ILE A 174 -2.75 6.30 8.24
C ILE A 174 -1.29 6.37 8.69
N LEU A 175 -0.89 7.55 9.14
CA LEU A 175 0.42 7.77 9.73
C LEU A 175 0.35 7.72 11.24
N SER A 176 1.45 7.31 11.88
CA SER A 176 1.53 7.18 13.33
C SER A 176 2.74 7.89 13.91
N ALA A 177 2.63 8.30 15.17
CA ALA A 177 3.72 8.95 15.90
C ALA A 177 3.70 8.57 17.37
N TYR A 178 4.88 8.60 17.99
CA TYR A 178 5.11 8.25 19.38
C TYR A 178 6.22 9.08 19.99
N LYS A 179 5.98 9.63 21.15
CA LYS A 179 7.00 10.31 21.96
C LYS A 179 7.40 9.43 23.14
N ALA A 180 8.60 8.91 23.12
CA ALA A 180 9.14 8.15 24.24
C ALA A 180 9.39 9.09 25.45
N LYS A 181 9.12 8.61 26.67
CA LYS A 181 9.45 9.34 27.91
C LYS A 181 10.95 9.59 28.07
N LYS A 182 11.77 8.62 27.58
CA LYS A 182 13.23 8.74 27.43
C LYS A 182 13.58 8.22 26.05
N SER A 183 14.17 9.06 25.19
CA SER A 183 14.49 8.72 23.82
C SER A 183 15.98 8.90 23.53
N LYS A 184 16.57 7.96 22.80
CA LYS A 184 17.93 8.04 22.24
C LYS A 184 17.94 8.74 20.87
N GLY A 185 16.78 8.95 20.27
CA GLY A 185 16.58 9.54 18.95
C GLY A 185 15.19 9.22 18.43
N THR A 186 14.87 9.77 17.27
CA THR A 186 13.58 9.56 16.60
C THR A 186 13.80 8.74 15.32
N VAL A 187 13.06 7.65 15.19
CA VAL A 187 12.99 6.85 13.96
C VAL A 187 12.00 7.51 13.02
N LEU A 188 12.37 7.68 11.74
CA LEU A 188 11.42 8.02 10.68
C LEU A 188 10.90 6.74 10.07
N ILE A 189 9.60 6.51 10.11
CA ILE A 189 8.92 5.45 9.36
C ILE A 189 8.43 6.07 8.06
N VAL A 190 8.90 5.56 6.92
CA VAL A 190 8.44 5.97 5.59
C VAL A 190 7.53 4.87 5.05
N ASN A 191 6.25 5.21 4.82
CA ASN A 191 5.32 4.30 4.17
C ASN A 191 5.43 4.46 2.66
N ALA A 192 5.97 3.45 1.99
CA ALA A 192 6.11 3.37 0.54
C ALA A 192 5.34 2.16 -0.02
N PHE A 193 4.32 1.72 0.68
CA PHE A 193 3.45 0.64 0.24
C PHE A 193 2.08 1.19 -0.17
N ASP A 194 1.98 1.67 -1.41
CA ASP A 194 0.76 2.25 -1.98
C ASP A 194 0.05 1.33 -2.96
N ARG A 195 0.64 0.17 -3.24
CA ARG A 195 0.11 -0.76 -4.21
C ARG A 195 -1.35 -1.10 -3.93
N LEU A 196 -2.19 -0.83 -4.94
CA LEU A 196 -3.53 -1.35 -5.12
C LEU A 196 -3.61 -2.00 -6.49
N SER A 197 -3.87 -3.31 -6.55
CA SER A 197 -3.84 -4.04 -7.81
C SER A 197 -4.84 -5.19 -7.83
N GLY A 198 -5.27 -5.55 -9.05
CA GLY A 198 -5.89 -6.86 -9.29
C GLY A 198 -4.87 -7.99 -9.17
N PRO A 199 -5.32 -9.24 -9.26
CA PRO A 199 -4.46 -10.42 -9.24
C PRO A 199 -3.53 -10.47 -10.45
N ALA A 200 -2.48 -11.30 -10.37
CA ALA A 200 -1.58 -11.56 -11.49
C ALA A 200 -2.36 -12.10 -12.69
N THR A 201 -2.00 -11.60 -13.87
CA THR A 201 -2.55 -12.07 -15.15
C THR A 201 -1.54 -12.93 -15.88
N ILE A 202 -2.02 -14.00 -16.51
CA ILE A 202 -1.27 -14.81 -17.45
C ILE A 202 -1.90 -14.62 -18.81
N GLU A 203 -1.11 -14.13 -19.76
CA GLU A 203 -1.51 -13.91 -21.15
C GLU A 203 -0.45 -14.50 -22.09
N SER A 204 -0.79 -15.61 -22.71
CA SER A 204 0.00 -16.22 -23.77
C SER A 204 -0.90 -16.58 -24.93
N ASN A 205 -0.29 -17.06 -26.02
CA ASN A 205 -1.06 -17.57 -27.15
C ASN A 205 -1.92 -18.81 -26.81
N PHE A 206 -1.69 -19.42 -25.64
CA PHE A 206 -2.32 -20.68 -25.23
C PHE A 206 -3.14 -20.57 -23.94
N ILE A 207 -2.85 -19.60 -23.09
CA ILE A 207 -3.49 -19.47 -21.77
C ILE A 207 -3.80 -18.01 -21.49
N GLN A 208 -5.03 -17.76 -21.03
CA GLN A 208 -5.46 -16.48 -20.48
C GLN A 208 -6.14 -16.72 -19.14
N GLY A 209 -5.77 -15.95 -18.11
CA GLY A 209 -6.42 -16.09 -16.80
C GLY A 209 -5.71 -15.34 -15.69
N PHE A 210 -6.18 -15.57 -14.46
CA PHE A 210 -5.64 -15.01 -13.23
C PHE A 210 -4.99 -16.11 -12.40
N ASP A 211 -3.79 -15.85 -11.87
CA ASP A 211 -3.07 -16.74 -10.97
C ASP A 211 -2.95 -16.12 -9.58
N LEU A 212 -3.91 -16.45 -8.73
CA LEU A 212 -3.96 -15.96 -7.36
C LEU A 212 -2.90 -16.60 -6.44
N LYS A 213 -2.30 -17.73 -6.86
CA LYS A 213 -1.20 -18.37 -6.09
C LYS A 213 0.10 -17.59 -6.22
N THR A 214 0.37 -17.02 -7.41
CA THR A 214 1.57 -16.23 -7.65
C THR A 214 1.43 -14.83 -7.10
N ASP A 215 0.26 -14.19 -7.32
CA ASP A 215 -0.03 -12.86 -6.81
C ASP A 215 -1.55 -12.64 -6.79
N PRO A 216 -2.19 -12.69 -5.62
CA PRO A 216 -3.64 -12.51 -5.51
C PRO A 216 -4.12 -11.09 -5.73
N GLY A 217 -3.17 -10.16 -5.99
CA GLY A 217 -3.44 -8.73 -5.99
C GLY A 217 -3.51 -8.14 -4.58
N ILE A 218 -3.63 -6.84 -4.53
CA ILE A 218 -3.75 -6.07 -3.29
C ILE A 218 -4.99 -5.19 -3.39
N PRO A 219 -6.15 -5.62 -2.86
CA PRO A 219 -7.34 -4.79 -2.85
C PRO A 219 -7.22 -3.63 -1.84
N TYR A 220 -8.08 -2.62 -1.96
CA TYR A 220 -8.24 -1.59 -0.95
C TYR A 220 -8.95 -2.17 0.28
N ILE A 221 -8.29 -2.19 1.42
CA ILE A 221 -8.72 -2.77 2.70
C ILE A 221 -9.02 -4.26 2.58
N SER A 222 -10.09 -4.64 1.87
CA SER A 222 -10.49 -6.03 1.61
C SER A 222 -11.43 -6.12 0.41
N THR A 223 -11.57 -7.32 -0.14
CA THR A 223 -12.54 -7.62 -1.21
C THR A 223 -13.14 -9.00 -1.01
N PRO A 224 -14.40 -9.25 -1.40
CA PRO A 224 -14.92 -10.61 -1.51
C PRO A 224 -14.03 -11.44 -2.45
N ALA A 225 -13.74 -12.65 -2.03
CA ALA A 225 -12.91 -13.57 -2.80
C ALA A 225 -13.61 -14.04 -4.09
N TYR A 226 -12.80 -14.47 -5.04
CA TYR A 226 -13.27 -15.18 -6.22
C TYR A 226 -13.63 -16.63 -5.85
N CYS A 227 -14.32 -17.33 -6.75
CA CYS A 227 -14.75 -18.70 -6.48
C CYS A 227 -13.61 -19.71 -6.34
N GLY A 228 -12.39 -19.39 -6.82
CA GLY A 228 -11.25 -20.28 -6.74
C GLY A 228 -9.91 -19.56 -6.77
N ALA A 229 -8.83 -20.30 -6.46
CA ALA A 229 -7.48 -19.79 -6.40
C ALA A 229 -6.88 -19.43 -7.77
N GLN A 230 -7.40 -20.06 -8.83
CA GLN A 230 -6.98 -19.82 -10.21
C GLN A 230 -8.21 -19.72 -11.12
N GLN A 231 -8.13 -18.86 -12.14
CA GLN A 231 -9.22 -18.66 -13.09
C GLN A 231 -8.68 -18.69 -14.51
N SER A 232 -9.23 -19.57 -15.37
CA SER A 232 -8.83 -19.69 -16.78
C SER A 232 -9.99 -19.28 -17.68
N PHE A 233 -9.67 -18.49 -18.72
CA PHE A 233 -10.60 -18.04 -19.75
C PHE A 233 -10.41 -18.78 -21.08
N ASP A 234 -9.45 -19.69 -21.18
CA ASP A 234 -9.29 -20.59 -22.31
C ASP A 234 -10.14 -21.85 -22.12
N ARG A 235 -11.24 -21.97 -22.88
CA ARG A 235 -12.16 -23.10 -22.80
C ARG A 235 -11.51 -24.47 -23.02
N SER A 236 -10.46 -24.53 -23.86
CA SER A 236 -9.75 -25.77 -24.17
C SER A 236 -8.91 -26.28 -23.00
N ARG A 237 -8.66 -25.41 -22.01
CA ARG A 237 -7.74 -25.66 -20.89
C ARG A 237 -8.38 -25.49 -19.51
N ILE A 238 -9.64 -25.12 -19.47
CA ILE A 238 -10.40 -25.06 -18.21
C ILE A 238 -10.38 -26.44 -17.55
N GLY A 239 -10.01 -26.47 -16.28
CA GLY A 239 -9.97 -27.70 -15.51
C GLY A 239 -8.78 -28.62 -15.77
N ARG A 240 -7.78 -28.20 -16.54
CA ARG A 240 -6.58 -29.01 -16.78
C ARG A 240 -5.44 -28.58 -15.86
N GLU A 241 -5.03 -29.46 -14.96
CA GLU A 241 -3.78 -29.33 -14.22
C GLU A 241 -2.61 -29.82 -15.11
N THR A 242 -2.25 -29.02 -16.09
CA THR A 242 -1.12 -29.31 -16.97
C THR A 242 -0.07 -28.23 -16.84
N LYS A 243 1.15 -28.51 -17.31
CA LYS A 243 2.24 -27.54 -17.37
C LYS A 243 1.83 -26.22 -18.08
N ASP A 244 0.84 -26.30 -18.97
CA ASP A 244 0.33 -25.22 -19.80
C ASP A 244 -1.06 -24.75 -19.39
N GLY A 245 -1.55 -25.10 -18.20
CA GLY A 245 -2.87 -24.74 -17.70
C GLY A 245 -2.82 -24.10 -16.32
N LEU A 246 -3.84 -23.30 -15.99
CA LEU A 246 -3.97 -22.69 -14.67
C LEU A 246 -4.66 -23.61 -13.64
N GLY A 247 -5.02 -24.83 -14.03
CA GLY A 247 -5.76 -25.75 -13.19
C GLY A 247 -7.26 -25.45 -13.11
N TYR A 248 -7.92 -25.99 -12.10
CA TYR A 248 -9.36 -25.79 -11.88
C TYR A 248 -9.60 -24.48 -11.12
N SER A 249 -10.64 -23.75 -11.54
CA SER A 249 -11.24 -22.71 -10.70
C SER A 249 -12.18 -23.42 -9.73
N GLY A 250 -11.73 -23.61 -8.49
CA GLY A 250 -12.52 -24.24 -7.45
C GLY A 250 -13.42 -23.26 -6.70
N SER A 251 -14.00 -23.73 -5.59
CA SER A 251 -14.83 -22.91 -4.67
C SER A 251 -14.17 -22.69 -3.30
N GLU A 252 -12.89 -23.01 -3.17
CA GLU A 252 -12.15 -22.97 -1.90
C GLU A 252 -12.04 -21.57 -1.26
N LEU A 253 -12.26 -20.52 -2.03
CA LEU A 253 -12.24 -19.14 -1.55
C LEU A 253 -13.66 -18.54 -1.43
N GLU A 254 -14.70 -19.29 -1.77
CA GLU A 254 -16.08 -18.80 -1.75
C GLU A 254 -16.48 -18.33 -0.34
N GLY A 255 -17.04 -17.13 -0.25
CA GLY A 255 -17.47 -16.53 1.03
C GLY A 255 -16.33 -15.91 1.86
N MET A 256 -15.06 -16.04 1.46
CA MET A 256 -13.93 -15.44 2.15
C MET A 256 -13.82 -13.95 1.79
N LEU A 257 -13.31 -13.13 2.72
CA LEU A 257 -12.79 -11.81 2.44
C LEU A 257 -11.27 -11.88 2.28
N ILE A 258 -10.75 -11.41 1.15
CA ILE A 258 -9.31 -11.29 0.93
C ILE A 258 -8.86 -9.94 1.49
N ALA A 259 -8.00 -9.97 2.51
CA ALA A 259 -7.40 -8.77 3.05
C ALA A 259 -6.42 -8.14 2.05
N GLY A 260 -6.36 -6.80 2.05
CA GLY A 260 -5.51 -6.02 1.18
C GLY A 260 -4.72 -4.94 1.91
N ASN A 261 -4.46 -3.83 1.23
CA ASN A 261 -3.74 -2.71 1.81
C ASN A 261 -4.67 -1.88 2.70
N THR A 262 -4.37 -1.86 4.00
CA THR A 262 -5.09 -1.06 5.00
C THR A 262 -4.52 0.34 5.16
N PHE A 263 -3.35 0.61 4.58
CA PHE A 263 -2.59 1.86 4.74
C PHE A 263 -2.25 2.22 6.19
N ASP A 264 -2.25 1.24 7.11
CA ASP A 264 -2.07 1.43 8.56
C ASP A 264 -0.79 0.74 9.09
N TYR A 265 0.18 0.51 8.21
CA TYR A 265 1.42 -0.19 8.56
C TYR A 265 2.39 0.62 9.41
N PRO A 266 2.47 1.96 9.31
CA PRO A 266 3.24 2.78 10.25
C PRO A 266 2.85 2.56 11.72
N PHE A 267 1.60 2.20 11.99
CA PHE A 267 1.17 1.82 13.34
C PHE A 267 1.80 0.49 13.79
N ILE A 268 1.83 -0.52 12.91
CA ILE A 268 2.38 -1.85 13.24
C ILE A 268 3.88 -1.76 13.52
N HIS A 269 4.64 -1.09 12.67
CA HIS A 269 6.07 -0.83 12.85
C HIS A 269 6.31 0.01 14.10
N GLY A 270 5.56 1.10 14.25
CA GLY A 270 5.65 1.99 15.39
C GLY A 270 5.36 1.31 16.73
N LYS A 271 4.38 0.41 16.80
CA LYS A 271 4.11 -0.40 17.99
C LYS A 271 5.27 -1.32 18.34
N ALA A 272 5.94 -1.89 17.33
CA ALA A 272 7.13 -2.70 17.54
C ALA A 272 8.30 -1.85 18.06
N ILE A 273 8.51 -0.63 17.50
CA ILE A 273 9.51 0.34 17.99
C ILE A 273 9.22 0.77 19.44
N GLN A 274 7.95 1.11 19.74
CA GLN A 274 7.54 1.45 21.12
C GLN A 274 7.86 0.32 22.09
N SER A 275 7.52 -0.92 21.72
CA SER A 275 7.70 -2.10 22.58
C SER A 275 9.17 -2.49 22.73
N ALA A 276 10.00 -2.30 21.69
CA ALA A 276 11.44 -2.44 21.76
C ALA A 276 12.11 -1.41 22.69
N GLY A 277 11.53 -0.23 22.78
CA GLY A 277 11.94 0.86 23.67
C GLY A 277 13.16 1.66 23.17
N GLY A 278 13.40 2.78 23.82
CA GLY A 278 14.58 3.61 23.60
C GLY A 278 14.48 4.63 22.46
N TYR A 279 13.45 4.59 21.62
CA TYR A 279 13.26 5.53 20.52
C TYR A 279 11.86 6.13 20.51
N SER A 280 11.77 7.39 20.08
CA SER A 280 10.54 7.98 19.54
C SER A 280 10.39 7.62 18.09
N PHE A 281 9.22 7.80 17.48
CA PHE A 281 9.07 7.73 16.04
C PHE A 281 8.04 8.74 15.52
N VAL A 282 8.23 9.09 14.26
CA VAL A 282 7.27 9.80 13.41
C VAL A 282 7.17 9.08 12.07
N SER A 283 6.16 9.38 11.27
CA SER A 283 6.01 8.74 9.96
C SER A 283 5.61 9.72 8.87
N CYS A 284 5.86 9.33 7.63
CA CYS A 284 5.46 10.08 6.43
C CYS A 284 5.18 9.13 5.26
N SER A 285 4.52 9.64 4.23
CA SER A 285 4.46 8.99 2.93
C SER A 285 5.81 9.09 2.22
N ASP A 286 6.07 8.20 1.27
CA ASP A 286 7.28 8.27 0.43
C ASP A 286 7.26 9.49 -0.49
N GLU A 287 6.10 9.91 -1.02
CA GLU A 287 6.00 11.15 -1.81
C GLU A 287 6.43 12.38 -1.01
N ALA A 288 6.19 12.39 0.31
CA ALA A 288 6.68 13.50 1.14
C ALA A 288 8.21 13.55 1.21
N VAL A 289 8.87 12.40 1.10
CA VAL A 289 10.34 12.29 1.00
C VAL A 289 10.81 12.66 -0.41
N GLU A 290 10.21 12.09 -1.44
CA GLU A 290 10.59 12.29 -2.85
C GLU A 290 10.40 13.75 -3.30
N ASN A 291 9.35 14.39 -2.80
CA ASN A 291 9.05 15.80 -3.09
C ASN A 291 9.76 16.79 -2.13
N GLY A 292 10.65 16.30 -1.24
CA GLY A 292 11.50 17.11 -0.39
C GLY A 292 10.82 17.80 0.80
N PHE A 293 9.59 17.37 1.16
CA PHE A 293 8.91 17.86 2.38
C PHE A 293 9.50 17.24 3.64
N VAL A 294 10.04 16.02 3.54
CA VAL A 294 10.73 15.30 4.62
C VAL A 294 12.12 14.90 4.14
N ARG A 295 13.14 15.15 4.95
CA ARG A 295 14.52 14.75 4.66
C ARG A 295 14.94 13.58 5.52
N LEU A 296 15.38 12.50 4.91
CA LEU A 296 15.89 11.31 5.63
C LEU A 296 17.06 11.68 6.56
N THR A 297 17.90 12.63 6.14
CA THR A 297 19.09 13.07 6.88
C THR A 297 18.80 13.79 8.21
N ASP A 298 17.56 14.15 8.46
CA ASP A 298 17.16 14.73 9.74
C ASP A 298 16.96 13.66 10.85
N TYR A 299 17.04 12.37 10.47
CA TYR A 299 16.78 11.23 11.36
C TYR A 299 17.95 10.25 11.39
N PRO A 300 18.34 9.74 12.58
CA PRO A 300 19.45 8.79 12.70
C PRO A 300 19.10 7.38 12.19
N VAL A 301 17.82 7.05 12.13
CA VAL A 301 17.30 5.75 11.68
C VAL A 301 16.06 5.99 10.82
N THR A 302 16.02 5.35 9.66
CA THR A 302 14.84 5.28 8.79
C THR A 302 14.35 3.84 8.71
N ASP A 303 13.03 3.65 8.84
CA ASP A 303 12.33 2.38 8.65
C ASP A 303 11.45 2.53 7.40
N LEU A 304 11.84 1.90 6.30
CA LEU A 304 11.19 2.01 5.00
C LEU A 304 10.30 0.79 4.74
N ILE A 305 8.99 1.02 4.72
CA ILE A 305 7.96 0.02 4.50
C ILE A 305 7.71 -0.09 3.00
N MET A 306 8.13 -1.19 2.38
CA MET A 306 7.87 -1.48 0.97
C MET A 306 6.72 -2.49 0.79
N GLY A 307 6.36 -3.22 1.84
CA GLY A 307 5.26 -4.19 1.81
C GLY A 307 5.31 -5.14 0.61
N ALA A 308 4.24 -5.15 -0.17
CA ALA A 308 4.16 -5.88 -1.43
C ALA A 308 4.25 -4.94 -2.66
N GLU A 309 4.96 -3.81 -2.55
CA GLU A 309 5.14 -2.85 -3.62
C GLU A 309 6.04 -3.43 -4.72
N LYS A 310 5.53 -3.45 -5.97
CA LYS A 310 6.28 -3.98 -7.12
C LYS A 310 7.27 -2.99 -7.72
N GLN A 311 7.03 -1.69 -7.54
CA GLN A 311 7.97 -0.63 -7.93
C GLN A 311 8.71 -0.11 -6.70
N ALA A 312 9.46 -1.02 -6.05
CA ALA A 312 9.98 -0.82 -4.71
C ALA A 312 10.79 0.47 -4.51
N PHE A 313 11.61 0.87 -5.46
CA PHE A 313 12.43 2.07 -5.30
C PHE A 313 12.39 2.91 -6.58
N SER A 314 11.76 4.06 -6.53
CA SER A 314 11.88 5.04 -7.61
C SER A 314 13.35 5.50 -7.77
N PRO A 315 13.75 6.01 -8.94
CA PRO A 315 15.09 6.58 -9.11
C PRO A 315 15.40 7.69 -8.10
N ILE A 316 14.40 8.50 -7.72
CA ILE A 316 14.53 9.56 -6.72
C ILE A 316 14.81 8.96 -5.35
N MET A 317 14.02 7.96 -4.93
CA MET A 317 14.20 7.29 -3.64
C MET A 317 15.57 6.59 -3.56
N GLN A 318 16.03 5.94 -4.63
CA GLN A 318 17.38 5.36 -4.71
C GLN A 318 18.48 6.40 -4.43
N GLN A 319 18.35 7.58 -5.02
CA GLN A 319 19.31 8.66 -4.81
C GLN A 319 19.26 9.19 -3.37
N LEU A 320 18.07 9.44 -2.83
CA LEU A 320 17.89 9.95 -1.47
C LEU A 320 18.41 8.96 -0.40
N ILE A 321 18.18 7.66 -0.57
CA ILE A 321 18.72 6.63 0.31
C ILE A 321 20.24 6.55 0.17
N THR A 322 20.78 6.67 -1.04
CA THR A 322 22.24 6.67 -1.29
C THR A 322 22.90 7.81 -0.52
N ASP A 323 22.36 9.02 -0.64
CA ASP A 323 22.91 10.21 0.04
C ASP A 323 22.77 10.11 1.57
N TYR A 324 21.64 9.56 2.05
CA TYR A 324 21.41 9.29 3.47
C TYR A 324 22.43 8.32 4.05
N CYS A 325 22.61 7.17 3.41
CA CYS A 325 23.57 6.15 3.83
C CYS A 325 25.01 6.68 3.82
N ARG A 326 25.43 7.38 2.75
CA ARG A 326 26.77 7.97 2.65
C ARG A 326 27.06 9.00 3.74
N ARG A 327 26.03 9.62 4.31
CA ARG A 327 26.14 10.54 5.47
C ARG A 327 26.06 9.83 6.82
N GLY A 328 26.07 8.50 6.84
CA GLY A 328 26.08 7.70 8.06
C GLY A 328 24.68 7.34 8.60
N GLY A 329 23.63 7.55 7.83
CA GLY A 329 22.28 7.17 8.19
C GLY A 329 22.08 5.66 8.26
N ASN A 330 21.24 5.17 9.16
CA ASN A 330 20.91 3.74 9.31
C ASN A 330 19.51 3.46 8.76
N ILE A 331 19.39 2.40 7.97
CA ILE A 331 18.11 2.10 7.30
C ILE A 331 17.69 0.64 7.49
N LEU A 332 16.43 0.46 7.91
CA LEU A 332 15.67 -0.78 7.77
C LEU A 332 14.85 -0.69 6.49
N VAL A 333 14.90 -1.73 5.68
CA VAL A 333 14.03 -1.90 4.50
C VAL A 333 13.32 -3.24 4.61
N SER A 334 12.01 -3.27 4.40
CA SER A 334 11.24 -4.53 4.42
C SER A 334 10.22 -4.58 3.29
N GLY A 335 10.23 -5.67 2.50
CA GLY A 335 9.29 -5.86 1.40
C GLY A 335 9.53 -7.12 0.60
N SER A 336 8.51 -7.58 -0.12
CA SER A 336 8.54 -8.86 -0.85
C SER A 336 9.10 -8.77 -2.27
N TYR A 337 9.17 -7.58 -2.89
CA TYR A 337 9.65 -7.40 -4.28
C TYR A 337 10.81 -6.42 -4.38
N ILE A 338 11.61 -6.30 -3.31
CA ILE A 338 12.71 -5.35 -3.22
C ILE A 338 13.94 -5.75 -4.04
N GLY A 339 14.04 -7.03 -4.43
CA GLY A 339 15.12 -7.57 -5.28
C GLY A 339 14.63 -7.99 -6.66
N SER A 340 13.48 -8.67 -6.75
CA SER A 340 12.97 -9.27 -7.98
C SER A 340 12.67 -8.28 -9.09
N ASN A 341 12.35 -7.03 -8.77
CA ASN A 341 12.05 -5.98 -9.73
C ASN A 341 13.19 -4.96 -9.92
N MET A 342 14.37 -5.20 -9.32
CA MET A 342 15.54 -4.33 -9.40
C MET A 342 16.51 -4.81 -10.51
N ASN A 343 16.07 -4.75 -11.79
CA ASN A 343 16.76 -5.38 -12.91
C ASN A 343 17.59 -4.42 -13.78
N SER A 344 17.44 -3.09 -13.62
CA SER A 344 18.26 -2.14 -14.38
C SER A 344 19.68 -2.05 -13.79
N PRO A 345 20.71 -1.71 -14.60
CA PRO A 345 22.07 -1.56 -14.10
C PRO A 345 22.21 -0.58 -12.92
N SER A 346 21.45 0.52 -12.94
CA SER A 346 21.44 1.50 -11.84
C SER A 346 20.79 0.92 -10.58
N ALA A 347 19.71 0.18 -10.71
CA ALA A 347 19.02 -0.47 -9.61
C ALA A 347 19.87 -1.57 -8.98
N LEU A 348 20.54 -2.39 -9.77
CA LEU A 348 21.53 -3.38 -9.29
C LEU A 348 22.69 -2.69 -8.55
N GLY A 349 23.24 -1.62 -9.13
CA GLY A 349 24.27 -0.82 -8.47
C GLY A 349 23.83 -0.25 -7.13
N PHE A 350 22.57 0.18 -7.00
CA PHE A 350 22.01 0.66 -5.73
C PHE A 350 21.87 -0.47 -4.71
N THR A 351 21.29 -1.62 -5.08
CA THR A 351 21.09 -2.72 -4.14
C THR A 351 22.42 -3.32 -3.68
N GLU A 352 23.40 -3.51 -4.57
CA GLU A 352 24.68 -4.12 -4.26
C GLU A 352 25.63 -3.18 -3.52
N ASN A 353 25.73 -1.90 -3.96
CA ASN A 353 26.72 -0.99 -3.40
C ASN A 353 26.23 -0.22 -2.17
N ILE A 354 24.90 0.00 -2.05
CA ILE A 354 24.32 0.78 -0.96
C ILE A 354 23.60 -0.13 0.04
N LEU A 355 22.62 -0.92 -0.40
CA LEU A 355 21.84 -1.80 0.49
C LEU A 355 22.57 -3.11 0.80
N LYS A 356 23.61 -3.46 0.02
CA LYS A 356 24.51 -4.60 0.24
C LYS A 356 23.88 -5.97 0.06
N TYR A 357 22.96 -6.10 -0.89
CA TYR A 357 22.42 -7.38 -1.33
C TYR A 357 22.28 -7.45 -2.86
N SER A 358 22.27 -8.67 -3.37
CA SER A 358 21.77 -9.02 -4.70
C SER A 358 20.56 -9.95 -4.59
N PHE A 359 19.74 -10.00 -5.64
CA PHE A 359 18.56 -10.86 -5.70
C PHE A 359 18.98 -12.34 -5.83
N GLY A 360 18.63 -13.15 -4.85
CA GLY A 360 18.93 -14.59 -4.80
C GLY A 360 17.82 -15.49 -5.36
N GLY A 361 16.68 -14.90 -5.74
CA GLY A 361 15.54 -15.61 -6.29
C GLY A 361 14.24 -15.33 -5.51
N SER A 362 13.11 -15.60 -6.17
CA SER A 362 11.80 -15.57 -5.50
C SER A 362 11.57 -16.84 -4.72
N MET A 363 10.96 -16.73 -3.55
CA MET A 363 10.55 -17.85 -2.71
C MET A 363 9.12 -18.35 -3.03
N GLY A 364 8.47 -17.80 -4.05
CA GLY A 364 7.14 -18.23 -4.47
C GLY A 364 7.06 -19.73 -4.72
N GLY A 365 6.14 -20.42 -4.01
CA GLY A 365 6.01 -21.87 -4.05
C GLY A 365 7.14 -22.67 -3.38
N LYS A 366 8.18 -22.02 -2.84
CA LYS A 366 9.36 -22.65 -2.21
C LYS A 366 9.39 -22.50 -0.70
N THR A 367 8.56 -21.66 -0.12
CA THR A 367 8.48 -21.43 1.32
C THR A 367 7.07 -21.65 1.84
N SER A 368 6.97 -22.15 3.07
CA SER A 368 5.72 -22.18 3.84
C SER A 368 5.46 -20.89 4.61
N GLY A 369 6.31 -19.87 4.43
CA GLY A 369 6.26 -18.64 5.22
C GLY A 369 6.98 -18.72 6.56
N THR A 370 7.59 -19.85 6.92
CA THR A 370 8.36 -19.98 8.17
C THR A 370 9.76 -19.41 8.01
N ILE A 371 10.15 -18.57 8.96
CA ILE A 371 11.45 -17.87 8.95
C ILE A 371 12.10 -18.05 10.33
N TYR A 372 13.42 -18.27 10.34
CA TYR A 372 14.25 -18.28 11.54
C TYR A 372 15.16 -17.06 11.58
N GLY A 373 15.23 -16.38 12.69
CA GLY A 373 16.15 -15.27 12.94
C GLY A 373 15.88 -14.63 14.30
N ALA A 374 16.80 -13.81 14.79
CA ALA A 374 16.73 -13.20 16.13
C ALA A 374 16.45 -14.24 17.24
N ASN A 375 16.99 -15.45 17.12
CA ASN A 375 16.79 -16.61 18.00
C ASN A 375 15.32 -17.01 18.17
N THR A 376 14.51 -16.90 17.12
CA THR A 376 13.09 -17.31 17.13
C THR A 376 12.66 -17.77 15.74
N HIS A 377 11.63 -18.63 15.71
CA HIS A 377 10.86 -18.90 14.50
C HIS A 377 9.61 -18.01 14.49
N PHE A 378 9.22 -17.58 13.31
CA PHE A 378 7.99 -16.84 13.07
C PHE A 378 7.45 -17.14 11.68
N THR A 379 6.23 -16.74 11.40
CA THR A 379 5.55 -16.97 10.12
C THR A 379 5.07 -15.67 9.49
N ILE A 380 4.98 -15.71 8.16
CA ILE A 380 4.31 -14.71 7.32
C ILE A 380 3.25 -15.42 6.47
N PRO A 381 2.11 -14.78 6.14
CA PRO A 381 1.04 -15.41 5.39
C PRO A 381 1.40 -15.52 3.90
N CYS A 382 1.68 -16.72 3.40
CA CYS A 382 1.95 -16.96 1.99
C CYS A 382 0.68 -17.18 1.15
N THR A 383 -0.49 -17.31 1.77
CA THR A 383 -1.79 -17.52 1.11
C THR A 383 -2.78 -16.44 1.49
N VAL A 384 -3.77 -16.23 0.63
CA VAL A 384 -4.86 -15.29 0.92
C VAL A 384 -5.56 -15.64 2.23
N ASN A 385 -5.92 -14.60 2.98
CA ASN A 385 -6.59 -14.72 4.27
C ASN A 385 -7.35 -13.41 4.59
N GLU A 386 -8.12 -13.42 5.68
CA GLU A 386 -8.97 -12.30 6.07
C GLU A 386 -8.29 -11.27 6.99
N LYS A 387 -7.05 -11.51 7.44
CA LYS A 387 -6.39 -10.69 8.48
C LYS A 387 -5.39 -9.69 7.92
N THR A 388 -4.59 -10.12 6.95
CA THR A 388 -3.56 -9.30 6.32
C THR A 388 -3.34 -9.75 4.89
N TYR A 389 -2.82 -8.88 4.05
CA TYR A 389 -2.50 -9.25 2.68
C TYR A 389 -1.52 -10.42 2.62
N ALA A 390 -1.64 -11.23 1.57
CA ALA A 390 -0.76 -12.38 1.36
C ALA A 390 0.61 -11.95 0.83
N VAL A 391 1.63 -12.71 1.21
CA VAL A 391 3.03 -12.58 0.75
C VAL A 391 3.45 -13.90 0.07
N PRO A 392 2.88 -14.25 -1.09
CA PRO A 392 3.10 -15.56 -1.71
C PRO A 392 4.51 -15.72 -2.29
N ALA A 393 5.18 -14.62 -2.61
CA ALA A 393 6.46 -14.62 -3.31
C ALA A 393 7.48 -13.65 -2.66
N PRO A 394 7.87 -13.86 -1.39
CA PRO A 394 8.92 -13.06 -0.77
C PRO A 394 10.26 -13.30 -1.45
N ASP A 395 11.17 -12.32 -1.38
CA ASP A 395 12.48 -12.39 -2.03
C ASP A 395 13.51 -13.10 -1.15
N CYS A 396 14.34 -13.96 -1.77
CA CYS A 396 15.60 -14.40 -1.22
C CYS A 396 16.68 -13.36 -1.54
N LEU A 397 17.46 -12.97 -0.52
CA LEU A 397 18.53 -11.98 -0.63
C LEU A 397 19.89 -12.62 -0.47
N THR A 398 20.81 -12.39 -1.41
CA THR A 398 22.19 -12.82 -1.30
C THR A 398 23.02 -11.66 -0.75
N PRO A 399 23.70 -11.80 0.41
CA PRO A 399 24.51 -10.74 0.98
C PRO A 399 25.72 -10.43 0.09
N VAL A 400 25.97 -9.13 -0.15
CA VAL A 400 27.20 -8.65 -0.81
C VAL A 400 28.21 -8.24 0.27
N ALA A 401 29.35 -8.92 0.29
CA ALA A 401 30.37 -8.72 1.33
C ALA A 401 30.70 -7.24 1.56
N PRO A 402 30.88 -6.81 2.82
CA PRO A 402 30.94 -7.58 4.07
C PRO A 402 29.58 -7.76 4.79
N ALA A 403 28.45 -7.65 4.08
CA ALA A 403 27.13 -7.96 4.62
C ALA A 403 26.99 -9.48 4.90
N TYR A 404 26.04 -9.83 5.76
CA TYR A 404 25.79 -11.22 6.17
C TYR A 404 24.30 -11.50 6.37
N SER A 405 23.92 -12.78 6.26
CA SER A 405 22.54 -13.23 6.47
C SER A 405 22.16 -13.18 7.95
N THR A 406 20.96 -12.68 8.24
CA THR A 406 20.40 -12.54 9.59
C THR A 406 19.12 -13.33 9.79
N PHE A 407 18.38 -13.56 8.72
CA PHE A 407 17.15 -14.35 8.69
C PHE A 407 17.21 -15.38 7.56
N ILE A 408 16.56 -16.52 7.77
CA ILE A 408 16.61 -17.66 6.85
C ILE A 408 15.20 -18.24 6.69
N TYR A 409 14.76 -18.47 5.45
CA TYR A 409 13.56 -19.25 5.13
C TYR A 409 13.78 -20.72 5.45
N THR A 410 12.79 -21.34 6.10
CA THR A 410 12.84 -22.75 6.46
C THR A 410 11.63 -23.52 5.86
N PRO A 411 11.83 -24.73 5.34
CA PRO A 411 13.11 -25.42 5.08
C PRO A 411 13.85 -24.79 3.88
N GLY A 412 15.16 -25.04 3.74
CA GLY A 412 15.91 -24.68 2.53
C GLY A 412 17.09 -23.73 2.72
N ASN A 413 17.24 -23.10 3.89
CA ASN A 413 18.36 -22.23 4.25
C ASN A 413 18.61 -21.04 3.29
N TYR A 414 17.58 -20.55 2.62
CA TYR A 414 17.66 -19.35 1.79
C TYR A 414 17.64 -18.09 2.67
N SER A 415 18.50 -17.12 2.37
CA SER A 415 18.56 -15.89 3.16
C SER A 415 17.31 -15.05 2.97
N ALA A 416 16.60 -14.79 4.06
CA ALA A 416 15.39 -13.97 4.12
C ALA A 416 15.68 -12.53 4.55
N GLY A 417 16.87 -12.27 5.09
CA GLY A 417 17.27 -10.94 5.52
C GLY A 417 18.78 -10.84 5.70
N ILE A 418 19.29 -9.65 5.51
CA ILE A 418 20.72 -9.34 5.60
C ILE A 418 20.96 -8.13 6.50
N ALA A 419 22.18 -8.02 7.04
CA ALA A 419 22.66 -6.84 7.72
C ALA A 419 24.07 -6.46 7.22
N TYR A 420 24.30 -5.16 7.15
CA TYR A 420 25.61 -4.56 6.86
C TYR A 420 25.97 -3.53 7.93
N LYS A 421 27.20 -3.60 8.41
CA LYS A 421 27.78 -2.65 9.37
C LYS A 421 29.07 -2.08 8.80
N GLY A 422 29.10 -0.76 8.55
CA GLY A 422 30.22 0.00 8.09
C GLY A 422 30.12 1.45 8.55
N ASN A 423 30.39 2.40 7.67
CA ASN A 423 30.18 3.83 7.93
C ASN A 423 28.72 4.19 8.12
N TYR A 424 27.83 3.37 7.60
CA TYR A 424 26.38 3.35 7.81
C TYR A 424 25.95 1.91 8.05
N ARG A 425 24.70 1.70 8.41
CA ARG A 425 24.17 0.34 8.62
C ARG A 425 22.89 0.15 7.82
N THR A 426 22.79 -1.00 7.18
CA THR A 426 21.53 -1.43 6.54
C THR A 426 21.05 -2.72 7.19
N PHE A 427 19.74 -2.82 7.34
CA PHE A 427 19.06 -4.04 7.69
C PHE A 427 17.95 -4.25 6.68
N VAL A 428 18.00 -5.33 5.90
CA VAL A 428 17.10 -5.55 4.77
C VAL A 428 16.39 -6.88 4.94
N LEU A 429 15.07 -6.87 4.85
CA LEU A 429 14.21 -8.04 4.93
C LEU A 429 13.56 -8.27 3.56
N GLY A 430 13.75 -9.46 2.97
CA GLY A 430 13.12 -9.89 1.71
C GLY A 430 11.62 -10.23 1.85
N PHE A 431 11.02 -9.82 2.96
CA PHE A 431 9.60 -9.96 3.28
C PHE A 431 9.12 -8.73 4.07
N PRO A 432 7.82 -8.39 4.03
CA PRO A 432 7.26 -7.28 4.78
C PRO A 432 7.30 -7.53 6.29
N PHE A 433 7.83 -6.59 7.06
CA PHE A 433 7.89 -6.72 8.53
C PHE A 433 6.49 -6.75 9.16
N GLU A 434 5.57 -5.96 8.66
CA GLU A 434 4.18 -5.88 9.14
C GLU A 434 3.40 -7.19 8.94
N SER A 435 3.83 -8.03 8.00
CA SER A 435 3.23 -9.35 7.75
C SER A 435 3.64 -10.42 8.77
N ILE A 436 4.65 -10.17 9.60
CA ILE A 436 5.07 -11.10 10.66
C ILE A 436 3.90 -11.38 11.61
N GLU A 437 3.54 -12.64 11.76
CA GLU A 437 2.51 -13.05 12.71
C GLU A 437 3.00 -12.95 14.16
N GLY A 438 2.15 -12.38 15.00
CA GLY A 438 2.41 -12.25 16.44
C GLY A 438 3.14 -10.95 16.84
N VAL A 439 2.56 -10.28 17.84
CA VAL A 439 3.11 -9.02 18.39
C VAL A 439 4.46 -9.23 19.08
N GLN A 440 4.62 -10.35 19.78
CA GLN A 440 5.86 -10.66 20.49
C GLN A 440 7.02 -10.89 19.52
N GLN A 441 6.78 -11.57 18.39
CA GLN A 441 7.76 -11.79 17.34
C GLN A 441 8.18 -10.46 16.71
N ARG A 442 7.24 -9.60 16.34
CA ARG A 442 7.55 -8.25 15.82
C ARG A 442 8.38 -7.44 16.82
N THR A 443 8.01 -7.45 18.09
CA THR A 443 8.77 -6.75 19.15
C THR A 443 10.20 -7.28 19.26
N ARG A 444 10.38 -8.58 19.27
CA ARG A 444 11.71 -9.23 19.39
C ARG A 444 12.59 -8.89 18.19
N ILE A 445 12.04 -8.99 16.99
CA ILE A 445 12.77 -8.69 15.75
C ILE A 445 13.13 -7.20 15.68
N MET A 446 12.20 -6.29 15.98
CA MET A 446 12.48 -4.85 16.01
C MET A 446 13.53 -4.50 17.08
N SER A 447 13.50 -5.15 18.26
CA SER A 447 14.51 -4.97 19.29
C SER A 447 15.91 -5.39 18.82
N ALA A 448 16.01 -6.49 18.07
CA ALA A 448 17.28 -6.94 17.49
C ALA A 448 17.80 -5.95 16.44
N ILE A 449 16.92 -5.43 15.56
CA ILE A 449 17.26 -4.45 14.52
C ILE A 449 17.72 -3.13 15.14
N LEU A 450 16.96 -2.57 16.09
CA LEU A 450 17.34 -1.32 16.77
C LEU A 450 18.60 -1.49 17.63
N GLY A 451 18.78 -2.66 18.24
CA GLY A 451 20.01 -3.04 18.92
C GLY A 451 21.22 -3.05 17.98
N PHE A 452 21.07 -3.61 16.80
CA PHE A 452 22.08 -3.59 15.75
C PHE A 452 22.46 -2.16 15.33
N PHE A 453 21.48 -1.27 15.12
CA PHE A 453 21.74 0.13 14.79
C PHE A 453 22.40 0.91 15.92
N GLY A 454 22.15 0.56 17.18
CA GLY A 454 22.76 1.19 18.37
C GLY A 454 24.09 0.57 18.82
N SER A 455 24.54 -0.56 18.22
CA SER A 455 25.77 -1.22 18.63
C SER A 455 27.02 -0.39 18.24
N LYS A 456 27.99 -0.25 19.16
CA LYS A 456 29.30 0.39 18.86
C LYS A 456 30.11 -0.41 17.85
#